data_b6f3ca557daf812dfa683e7fe1a50676
#
_entry.id   b6f3ca557daf812dfa683e7fe1a50676
#
_cell.length_a   1.000
_cell.length_b   1.000
_cell.length_c   1.000
_cell.angle_alpha   90.00
_cell.angle_beta   90.00
_cell.angle_gamma   90.00
#
_symmetry.space_group_name_H-M   'P 1'
#
loop_
_entity.id
_entity.type
_entity.pdbx_description
1 polymer ?
#
loop_
_entity_poly.entity_id
_entity_poly.type
_entity_poly.pdbx_seq_one_letter_code
_entity_poly.pdbx_strand_id
1 'polypeptide(L)'
;ATKVLTNGKLRVENEELRGVFNLVAPQAVSQSTFTRAMGKAYHAWTTLIVPQTVFRLLYGEAASFLTAGQSVRPTRLLEAGFHFSVPTIEKLFEETDHSTVDRLDLKRYMGLWYEIARYDHRFERGLMEVTATYTLRSDGTIRVENRGYKRNSPYDICRTATGHAKIPDPAQPGKLKVSFFLNFYSDYYVMELDQENYNYALIGSSTDKYLWILSRTPQLPEDIKKKLVTAAERRGYDTNRLQWIEQL
;
A
#
# COMPACT_ATOMS: atom_id res chain seq x y z
N ALA A 1 -5.12 -12.59 9.01
CA ALA A 1 -4.48 -13.86 8.61
C ALA A 1 -3.77 -13.64 7.28
N THR A 2 -2.44 -13.67 7.30
CA THR A 2 -1.62 -13.44 6.10
C THR A 2 -1.60 -14.73 5.26
N LYS A 3 -2.08 -14.65 4.05
CA LYS A 3 -2.11 -15.77 3.10
C LYS A 3 -0.89 -15.66 2.18
N VAL A 4 0.02 -16.61 2.25
CA VAL A 4 1.26 -16.57 1.49
C VAL A 4 1.37 -17.80 0.60
N LEU A 5 1.66 -17.58 -0.70
CA LEU A 5 2.09 -18.61 -1.61
C LEU A 5 3.59 -18.84 -1.38
N THR A 6 3.94 -19.90 -0.65
CA THR A 6 5.34 -20.28 -0.45
C THR A 6 5.54 -21.68 -1.03
N ASN A 7 6.51 -21.84 -1.94
CA ASN A 7 6.87 -23.12 -2.57
C ASN A 7 5.70 -23.84 -3.27
N GLY A 8 4.81 -23.13 -3.96
CA GLY A 8 3.70 -23.73 -4.69
C GLY A 8 2.57 -24.27 -3.80
N LYS A 9 2.58 -23.96 -2.50
CA LYS A 9 1.54 -24.34 -1.54
C LYS A 9 0.78 -23.13 -1.05
N LEU A 10 -0.53 -23.18 -1.15
CA LEU A 10 -1.44 -22.13 -0.68
C LEU A 10 -1.85 -22.48 0.77
N ARG A 11 -1.59 -21.59 1.73
CA ARG A 11 -2.04 -21.73 3.11
C ARG A 11 -3.11 -20.68 3.43
N VAL A 12 -4.20 -21.11 4.03
CA VAL A 12 -5.28 -20.26 4.53
C VAL A 12 -5.51 -20.64 5.99
N GLU A 13 -5.33 -19.70 6.91
CA GLU A 13 -5.57 -19.87 8.35
C GLU A 13 -4.94 -21.14 8.97
N ASN A 14 -3.66 -21.42 8.66
CA ASN A 14 -2.90 -22.60 9.09
C ASN A 14 -3.31 -23.93 8.43
N GLU A 15 -4.26 -23.97 7.53
CA GLU A 15 -4.58 -25.18 6.75
C GLU A 15 -3.84 -25.16 5.39
N GLU A 16 -3.21 -26.29 5.05
CA GLU A 16 -2.57 -26.50 3.76
C GLU A 16 -3.64 -26.89 2.73
N LEU A 17 -3.94 -26.00 1.78
CA LEU A 17 -4.85 -26.31 0.69
C LEU A 17 -4.16 -27.21 -0.33
N ARG A 18 -4.73 -28.40 -0.58
CA ARG A 18 -4.22 -29.37 -1.56
C ARG A 18 -5.14 -29.48 -2.78
N GLY A 19 -4.55 -29.70 -3.95
CA GLY A 19 -5.26 -29.94 -5.19
C GLY A 19 -5.10 -28.81 -6.22
N VAL A 20 -5.95 -28.83 -7.25
CA VAL A 20 -5.93 -27.85 -8.35
C VAL A 20 -6.83 -26.68 -8.00
N PHE A 21 -6.32 -25.47 -8.16
CA PHE A 21 -7.02 -24.22 -7.94
C PHE A 21 -6.95 -23.33 -9.19
N ASN A 22 -8.06 -22.70 -9.53
CA ASN A 22 -8.09 -21.67 -10.55
C ASN A 22 -7.68 -20.32 -9.94
N LEU A 23 -6.51 -19.83 -10.34
CA LEU A 23 -6.00 -18.51 -9.95
C LEU A 23 -6.51 -17.45 -10.95
N VAL A 24 -7.78 -17.12 -10.84
CA VAL A 24 -8.44 -16.08 -11.65
C VAL A 24 -9.09 -15.05 -10.76
N ALA A 25 -9.31 -13.84 -11.28
CA ALA A 25 -10.05 -12.82 -10.54
C ALA A 25 -11.48 -13.31 -10.22
N PRO A 26 -12.04 -12.93 -9.06
CA PRO A 26 -13.36 -13.41 -8.66
C PRO A 26 -14.48 -12.86 -9.53
N GLN A 27 -14.30 -11.69 -10.12
CA GLN A 27 -15.25 -11.09 -11.07
C GLN A 27 -14.88 -11.52 -12.51
N ALA A 28 -15.76 -12.27 -13.15
CA ALA A 28 -15.68 -12.49 -14.59
C ALA A 28 -16.23 -11.24 -15.32
N VAL A 29 -15.40 -10.65 -16.18
CA VAL A 29 -15.79 -9.46 -16.96
C VAL A 29 -15.69 -9.73 -18.45
N SER A 30 -16.58 -9.12 -19.24
CA SER A 30 -16.48 -9.13 -20.69
C SER A 30 -15.34 -8.23 -21.16
N GLN A 31 -14.80 -8.49 -22.36
CA GLN A 31 -13.79 -7.63 -22.96
C GLN A 31 -14.27 -6.17 -23.08
N SER A 32 -15.52 -5.95 -23.41
CA SER A 32 -16.11 -4.62 -23.50
C SER A 32 -16.14 -3.90 -22.15
N THR A 33 -16.44 -4.62 -21.06
CA THR A 33 -16.38 -4.08 -19.69
C THR A 33 -14.96 -3.73 -19.30
N PHE A 34 -13.99 -4.62 -19.56
CA PHE A 34 -12.57 -4.38 -19.31
C PHE A 34 -12.07 -3.16 -20.08
N THR A 35 -12.31 -3.09 -21.39
CA THR A 35 -11.86 -1.98 -22.26
C THR A 35 -12.47 -0.66 -21.83
N ARG A 36 -13.75 -0.65 -21.43
CA ARG A 36 -14.41 0.56 -20.93
C ARG A 36 -13.81 1.04 -19.61
N ALA A 37 -13.56 0.14 -18.67
CA ALA A 37 -12.95 0.47 -17.39
C ALA A 37 -11.52 1.01 -17.59
N MET A 38 -10.73 0.35 -18.44
CA MET A 38 -9.38 0.80 -18.82
C MET A 38 -9.41 2.16 -19.52
N GLY A 39 -10.32 2.33 -20.49
CA GLY A 39 -10.48 3.61 -21.20
C GLY A 39 -10.84 4.77 -20.27
N LYS A 40 -11.68 4.52 -19.26
CA LYS A 40 -12.01 5.50 -18.23
C LYS A 40 -10.79 5.85 -17.37
N ALA A 41 -10.04 4.83 -16.92
CA ALA A 41 -8.88 5.01 -16.05
C ALA A 41 -7.74 5.80 -16.73
N TYR A 42 -7.49 5.51 -18.01
CA TYR A 42 -6.39 6.14 -18.76
C TYR A 42 -6.85 7.31 -19.65
N HIS A 43 -8.08 7.81 -19.47
CA HIS A 43 -8.67 8.90 -20.27
C HIS A 43 -8.56 8.67 -21.79
N ALA A 44 -8.66 7.41 -22.21
CA ALA A 44 -8.54 7.07 -23.62
C ALA A 44 -9.77 7.53 -24.40
N TRP A 45 -9.55 8.32 -25.44
CA TRP A 45 -10.61 8.95 -26.25
C TRP A 45 -11.44 7.95 -27.05
N THR A 46 -10.84 6.83 -27.44
CA THR A 46 -11.54 5.83 -28.25
C THR A 46 -11.12 4.41 -27.84
N THR A 47 -12.13 3.55 -27.70
CA THR A 47 -11.95 2.11 -27.72
C THR A 47 -12.39 1.62 -29.10
N LEU A 48 -11.46 1.15 -29.90
CA LEU A 48 -11.78 0.57 -31.20
C LEU A 48 -12.44 -0.77 -30.97
N ILE A 49 -13.73 -0.87 -31.33
CA ILE A 49 -14.43 -2.17 -31.33
C ILE A 49 -14.14 -2.86 -32.64
N VAL A 50 -13.35 -3.93 -32.60
CA VAL A 50 -13.09 -4.78 -33.77
C VAL A 50 -14.17 -5.86 -33.85
N PRO A 51 -15.00 -5.86 -34.89
CA PRO A 51 -16.03 -6.88 -35.07
C PRO A 51 -15.44 -8.29 -35.18
N GLN A 52 -16.14 -9.29 -34.65
CA GLN A 52 -15.70 -10.69 -34.71
C GLN A 52 -15.47 -11.18 -36.16
N THR A 53 -16.18 -10.60 -37.12
CA THR A 53 -16.02 -10.91 -38.56
C THR A 53 -14.63 -10.59 -39.06
N VAL A 54 -13.98 -9.52 -38.56
CA VAL A 54 -12.60 -9.17 -38.90
C VAL A 54 -11.62 -10.23 -38.40
N PHE A 55 -11.81 -10.71 -37.17
CA PHE A 55 -11.00 -11.80 -36.63
C PHE A 55 -11.18 -13.10 -37.43
N ARG A 56 -12.40 -13.42 -37.84
CA ARG A 56 -12.66 -14.58 -38.68
C ARG A 56 -11.98 -14.47 -40.06
N LEU A 57 -11.97 -13.29 -40.63
CA LEU A 57 -11.31 -13.04 -41.91
C LEU A 57 -9.79 -13.20 -41.81
N LEU A 58 -9.18 -12.73 -40.72
CA LEU A 58 -7.74 -12.76 -40.51
C LEU A 58 -7.20 -14.12 -40.01
N TYR A 59 -7.97 -14.80 -39.16
CA TYR A 59 -7.51 -15.97 -38.40
C TYR A 59 -8.34 -17.23 -38.66
N GLY A 60 -9.35 -17.17 -39.56
CA GLY A 60 -10.23 -18.28 -39.85
C GLY A 60 -10.93 -18.87 -38.63
N GLU A 61 -10.94 -20.20 -38.48
CA GLU A 61 -11.54 -20.88 -37.34
C GLU A 61 -10.85 -20.60 -36.01
N ALA A 62 -9.53 -20.28 -36.04
CA ALA A 62 -8.81 -19.89 -34.83
C ALA A 62 -9.33 -18.61 -34.17
N ALA A 63 -10.11 -17.79 -34.89
CA ALA A 63 -10.75 -16.62 -34.32
C ALA A 63 -11.69 -16.97 -33.16
N SER A 64 -12.26 -18.18 -33.14
CA SER A 64 -13.12 -18.66 -32.07
C SER A 64 -12.37 -18.75 -30.73
N PHE A 65 -11.10 -19.15 -30.71
CA PHE A 65 -10.27 -19.18 -29.50
C PHE A 65 -9.99 -17.79 -28.94
N LEU A 66 -9.91 -16.78 -29.82
CA LEU A 66 -9.66 -15.38 -29.43
C LEU A 66 -10.94 -14.67 -28.96
N THR A 67 -12.12 -15.11 -29.45
CA THR A 67 -13.39 -14.42 -29.20
C THR A 67 -14.34 -15.19 -28.27
N ALA A 68 -14.14 -16.51 -28.10
CA ALA A 68 -14.90 -17.34 -27.17
C ALA A 68 -14.18 -17.34 -25.81
N GLY A 69 -14.61 -16.48 -24.90
CA GLY A 69 -14.08 -16.45 -23.53
C GLY A 69 -14.65 -17.60 -22.68
N GLN A 70 -13.84 -18.11 -21.77
CA GLN A 70 -14.29 -19.02 -20.72
C GLN A 70 -14.57 -18.24 -19.45
N SER A 71 -15.77 -18.41 -18.86
CA SER A 71 -16.10 -17.86 -17.55
C SER A 71 -15.59 -18.81 -16.46
N VAL A 72 -14.38 -18.57 -15.97
CA VAL A 72 -13.78 -19.34 -14.88
C VAL A 72 -13.94 -18.58 -13.57
N ARG A 73 -14.32 -19.28 -12.49
CA ARG A 73 -14.45 -18.71 -11.14
C ARG A 73 -13.48 -19.38 -10.17
N PRO A 74 -12.91 -18.64 -9.21
CA PRO A 74 -12.02 -19.20 -8.20
C PRO A 74 -12.79 -19.78 -7.00
N THR A 75 -13.84 -20.59 -7.26
CA THR A 75 -14.80 -21.06 -6.25
C THR A 75 -14.11 -21.69 -5.05
N ARG A 76 -13.19 -22.61 -5.28
CA ARG A 76 -12.47 -23.30 -4.20
C ARG A 76 -11.59 -22.36 -3.35
N LEU A 77 -11.05 -21.28 -3.94
CA LEU A 77 -10.30 -20.26 -3.20
C LEU A 77 -11.24 -19.43 -2.32
N LEU A 78 -12.40 -19.04 -2.85
CA LEU A 78 -13.40 -18.27 -2.11
C LEU A 78 -13.99 -19.09 -0.95
N GLU A 79 -14.33 -20.36 -1.20
CA GLU A 79 -14.82 -21.29 -0.17
C GLU A 79 -13.78 -21.52 0.92
N ALA A 80 -12.49 -21.55 0.58
CA ALA A 80 -11.38 -21.60 1.53
C ALA A 80 -11.11 -20.27 2.24
N GLY A 81 -11.97 -19.24 2.07
CA GLY A 81 -11.83 -17.93 2.70
C GLY A 81 -10.69 -17.08 2.11
N PHE A 82 -10.22 -17.34 0.88
CA PHE A 82 -9.23 -16.47 0.24
C PHE A 82 -9.84 -15.12 -0.11
N HIS A 83 -9.20 -14.04 0.35
CA HIS A 83 -9.62 -12.68 0.03
C HIS A 83 -8.72 -12.11 -1.07
N PHE A 84 -9.36 -11.60 -2.11
CA PHE A 84 -8.66 -10.93 -3.20
C PHE A 84 -8.52 -9.44 -2.87
N SER A 85 -7.31 -8.89 -2.92
CA SER A 85 -7.05 -7.46 -2.73
C SER A 85 -7.70 -6.61 -3.83
N VAL A 86 -7.82 -7.17 -5.03
CA VAL A 86 -8.45 -6.54 -6.20
C VAL A 86 -9.58 -7.46 -6.71
N PRO A 87 -10.77 -7.42 -6.09
CA PRO A 87 -11.85 -8.36 -6.43
C PRO A 87 -12.63 -7.98 -7.69
N THR A 88 -12.62 -6.71 -8.11
CA THR A 88 -13.39 -6.20 -9.26
C THR A 88 -12.52 -5.43 -10.24
N ILE A 89 -13.03 -5.28 -11.47
CA ILE A 89 -12.32 -4.52 -12.52
C ILE A 89 -12.25 -3.02 -12.18
N GLU A 90 -13.27 -2.50 -11.52
CA GLU A 90 -13.28 -1.12 -11.05
C GLU A 90 -12.16 -0.90 -10.03
N LYS A 91 -12.01 -1.81 -9.07
CA LYS A 91 -10.93 -1.77 -8.07
C LYS A 91 -9.54 -1.88 -8.69
N LEU A 92 -9.40 -2.60 -9.82
CA LEU A 92 -8.13 -2.71 -10.56
C LEU A 92 -7.65 -1.35 -11.11
N PHE A 93 -8.58 -0.49 -11.52
CA PHE A 93 -8.30 0.81 -12.10
C PHE A 93 -8.59 1.98 -11.14
N GLU A 94 -8.96 1.69 -9.90
CA GLU A 94 -9.11 2.70 -8.87
C GLU A 94 -7.72 3.24 -8.47
N GLU A 95 -7.50 4.52 -8.71
CA GLU A 95 -6.26 5.17 -8.27
C GLU A 95 -6.28 5.32 -6.76
N THR A 96 -5.14 5.03 -6.11
CA THR A 96 -4.97 5.27 -4.69
C THR A 96 -4.96 6.77 -4.43
N ASP A 97 -5.76 7.23 -3.46
CA ASP A 97 -5.78 8.64 -3.05
C ASP A 97 -4.55 8.97 -2.20
N HIS A 98 -3.67 9.77 -2.77
CA HIS A 98 -2.45 10.27 -2.13
C HIS A 98 -2.60 11.72 -1.63
N SER A 99 -3.83 12.21 -1.48
CA SER A 99 -4.07 13.55 -0.92
C SER A 99 -3.53 13.65 0.51
N THR A 100 -3.07 14.83 0.85
CA THR A 100 -2.41 15.11 2.13
C THR A 100 -3.21 16.11 2.94
N VAL A 101 -2.84 16.22 4.22
CA VAL A 101 -3.41 17.27 5.08
C VAL A 101 -3.06 18.67 4.56
N ASP A 102 -4.03 19.58 4.66
CA ASP A 102 -3.89 20.97 4.22
C ASP A 102 -3.11 21.83 5.23
N ARG A 103 -2.99 21.37 6.47
CA ARG A 103 -2.29 22.06 7.54
C ARG A 103 -1.32 21.14 8.25
N LEU A 104 -0.08 21.58 8.40
CA LEU A 104 0.97 20.89 9.14
C LEU A 104 1.82 21.90 9.90
N ASP A 105 1.67 21.96 11.22
CA ASP A 105 2.58 22.66 12.09
C ASP A 105 3.85 21.83 12.31
N LEU A 106 4.93 22.22 11.64
CA LEU A 106 6.19 21.50 11.73
C LEU A 106 6.73 21.42 13.15
N LYS A 107 6.56 22.48 13.97
CA LYS A 107 7.07 22.45 15.34
C LYS A 107 6.37 21.39 16.18
N ARG A 108 5.06 21.25 16.00
CA ARG A 108 4.27 20.22 16.69
C ARG A 108 4.54 18.83 16.14
N TYR A 109 4.85 18.73 14.84
CA TYR A 109 5.15 17.44 14.20
C TYR A 109 6.52 16.89 14.61
N MET A 110 7.47 17.74 15.03
CA MET A 110 8.81 17.31 15.49
C MET A 110 8.74 16.40 16.71
N GLY A 111 9.87 15.79 17.01
CA GLY A 111 10.05 14.87 18.15
C GLY A 111 9.90 13.41 17.75
N LEU A 112 9.63 12.57 18.75
CA LEU A 112 9.60 11.13 18.62
C LEU A 112 8.23 10.64 18.12
N TRP A 113 8.27 9.69 17.19
CA TRP A 113 7.14 8.91 16.72
C TRP A 113 7.48 7.43 16.75
N TYR A 114 6.53 6.61 17.21
CA TYR A 114 6.58 5.17 17.17
C TYR A 114 5.91 4.67 15.91
N GLU A 115 6.53 3.73 15.22
CA GLU A 115 5.95 3.07 14.06
C GLU A 115 5.06 1.91 14.53
N ILE A 116 3.75 2.08 14.39
CA ILE A 116 2.75 1.10 14.86
C ILE A 116 2.48 0.03 13.80
N ALA A 117 2.46 0.44 12.54
CA ALA A 117 2.32 -0.49 11.42
C ALA A 117 2.97 0.08 10.16
N ARG A 118 3.35 -0.82 9.24
CA ARG A 118 3.89 -0.45 7.92
C ARG A 118 3.57 -1.48 6.86
N TYR A 119 3.71 -1.09 5.61
CA TYR A 119 3.94 -2.05 4.53
C TYR A 119 5.37 -2.58 4.59
N ASP A 120 5.55 -3.91 4.34
CA ASP A 120 6.90 -4.49 4.32
C ASP A 120 7.73 -3.91 3.18
N HIS A 121 8.88 -3.38 3.50
CA HIS A 121 9.86 -2.93 2.54
C HIS A 121 11.29 -3.25 2.99
N ARG A 122 12.20 -3.35 2.02
CA ARG A 122 13.55 -3.90 2.20
C ARG A 122 14.38 -3.19 3.27
N PHE A 123 14.13 -1.90 3.52
CA PHE A 123 14.96 -1.08 4.42
C PHE A 123 14.68 -1.36 5.90
N GLU A 124 13.44 -1.72 6.23
CA GLU A 124 12.98 -1.94 7.62
C GLU A 124 12.57 -3.39 7.88
N ARG A 125 12.79 -4.28 6.90
CA ARG A 125 12.39 -5.68 7.00
C ARG A 125 13.01 -6.38 8.20
N GLY A 126 12.13 -6.93 9.06
CA GLY A 126 12.52 -7.63 10.27
C GLY A 126 12.97 -6.73 11.42
N LEU A 127 12.80 -5.40 11.32
CA LEU A 127 13.00 -4.49 12.43
C LEU A 127 11.75 -4.42 13.30
N MET A 128 11.95 -4.33 14.61
CA MET A 128 10.97 -4.17 15.68
C MET A 128 11.31 -2.91 16.48
N GLU A 129 10.39 -2.45 17.31
CA GLU A 129 10.59 -1.24 18.15
C GLU A 129 11.07 -0.04 17.31
N VAL A 130 10.47 0.10 16.11
CA VAL A 130 10.90 1.12 15.17
C VAL A 130 10.36 2.48 15.59
N THR A 131 11.25 3.44 15.61
CA THR A 131 10.94 4.84 15.93
C THR A 131 11.54 5.78 14.89
N ALA A 132 10.88 6.93 14.69
CA ALA A 132 11.37 8.04 13.89
C ALA A 132 11.45 9.31 14.75
N THR A 133 12.58 9.97 14.78
CA THR A 133 12.76 11.24 15.46
C THR A 133 13.00 12.35 14.44
N TYR A 134 12.16 13.37 14.49
CA TYR A 134 12.25 14.53 13.60
C TYR A 134 12.73 15.74 14.37
N THR A 135 13.69 16.48 13.81
CA THR A 135 14.26 17.69 14.42
C THR A 135 14.34 18.80 13.38
N LEU A 136 13.66 19.91 13.64
CA LEU A 136 13.70 21.09 12.76
C LEU A 136 15.06 21.79 12.92
N ARG A 137 15.72 22.07 11.79
CA ARG A 137 17.01 22.79 11.75
C ARG A 137 16.78 24.28 11.52
N SER A 138 17.80 25.07 11.78
CA SER A 138 17.78 26.52 11.58
C SER A 138 17.62 26.95 10.12
N ASP A 139 18.01 26.08 9.17
CA ASP A 139 17.87 26.28 7.73
C ASP A 139 16.47 25.90 7.19
N GLY A 140 15.53 25.51 8.07
CA GLY A 140 14.19 25.08 7.71
C GLY A 140 14.10 23.63 7.24
N THR A 141 15.20 22.89 7.14
CA THR A 141 15.19 21.45 6.88
C THR A 141 14.89 20.65 8.15
N ILE A 142 14.51 19.39 7.98
CA ILE A 142 14.19 18.50 9.09
C ILE A 142 15.22 17.37 9.10
N ARG A 143 15.93 17.19 10.23
CA ARG A 143 16.70 15.98 10.46
C ARG A 143 15.75 14.86 10.81
N VAL A 144 15.93 13.70 10.16
CA VAL A 144 15.17 12.47 10.41
C VAL A 144 16.15 11.41 10.93
N GLU A 145 15.81 10.79 12.05
CA GLU A 145 16.56 9.68 12.60
C GLU A 145 15.61 8.52 12.87
N ASN A 146 15.74 7.45 12.07
CA ASN A 146 15.01 6.22 12.27
C ASN A 146 15.87 5.24 13.06
N ARG A 147 15.27 4.58 14.06
CA ARG A 147 15.91 3.55 14.87
C ARG A 147 15.00 2.33 14.92
N GLY A 148 15.60 1.15 14.88
CA GLY A 148 14.87 -0.09 15.05
C GLY A 148 15.81 -1.21 15.48
N TYR A 149 15.25 -2.29 16.03
CA TYR A 149 15.99 -3.41 16.54
C TYR A 149 15.72 -4.64 15.69
N LYS A 150 16.78 -5.34 15.33
CA LYS A 150 16.67 -6.66 14.72
C LYS A 150 17.00 -7.69 15.78
N ARG A 151 16.00 -8.48 16.17
CA ARG A 151 16.22 -9.61 17.08
C ARG A 151 17.08 -10.67 16.38
N ASN A 152 18.30 -10.83 16.86
CA ASN A 152 19.18 -11.93 16.51
C ASN A 152 19.62 -12.57 17.82
N SER A 153 19.33 -13.85 18.04
CA SER A 153 19.92 -14.59 19.14
C SER A 153 21.45 -14.65 18.96
N PRO A 154 22.27 -14.34 20.00
CA PRO A 154 21.88 -13.98 21.36
C PRO A 154 21.75 -12.47 21.66
N TYR A 155 21.94 -11.57 20.70
CA TYR A 155 21.95 -10.14 20.94
C TYR A 155 21.07 -9.37 19.95
N ASP A 156 20.32 -8.39 20.46
CA ASP A 156 19.57 -7.47 19.64
C ASP A 156 20.50 -6.42 18.99
N ILE A 157 20.34 -6.21 17.69
CA ILE A 157 21.16 -5.28 16.94
C ILE A 157 20.33 -4.03 16.65
N CYS A 158 20.74 -2.91 17.26
CA CYS A 158 20.18 -1.59 16.91
C CYS A 158 20.64 -1.16 15.52
N ARG A 159 19.69 -0.77 14.69
CA ARG A 159 19.91 -0.14 13.39
C ARG A 159 19.46 1.31 13.45
N THR A 160 20.31 2.22 13.01
CA THR A 160 19.99 3.65 12.93
C THR A 160 20.25 4.14 11.52
N ALA A 161 19.29 4.88 10.98
CA ALA A 161 19.43 5.58 9.70
C ALA A 161 19.15 7.07 9.92
N THR A 162 20.09 7.92 9.53
CA THR A 162 19.94 9.38 9.61
C THR A 162 19.76 9.95 8.22
N GLY A 163 18.74 10.78 8.05
CA GLY A 163 18.40 11.45 6.81
C GLY A 163 17.99 12.91 7.06
N HIS A 164 17.47 13.50 6.00
CA HIS A 164 16.91 14.85 6.06
C HIS A 164 15.64 14.93 5.22
N ALA A 165 14.74 15.80 5.64
CA ALA A 165 13.50 16.07 4.92
C ALA A 165 13.31 17.56 4.71
N LYS A 166 12.47 17.90 3.72
CA LYS A 166 12.06 19.25 3.41
C LYS A 166 10.63 19.29 2.89
N ILE A 167 9.97 20.43 2.99
CA ILE A 167 8.72 20.73 2.30
C ILE A 167 9.09 21.46 1.01
N PRO A 168 8.94 20.83 -0.16
CA PRO A 168 9.30 21.46 -1.43
C PRO A 168 8.35 22.59 -1.83
N ASP A 169 7.07 22.49 -1.44
CA ASP A 169 6.02 23.47 -1.74
C ASP A 169 5.26 23.83 -0.44
N PRO A 170 5.44 25.06 0.06
CA PRO A 170 4.73 25.52 1.25
C PRO A 170 3.20 25.52 1.13
N ALA A 171 2.66 25.57 -0.09
CA ALA A 171 1.22 25.47 -0.33
C ALA A 171 0.67 24.06 -0.13
N GLN A 172 1.55 23.06 -0.09
CA GLN A 172 1.22 21.66 0.16
C GLN A 172 2.03 21.08 1.34
N PRO A 173 1.79 21.57 2.56
CA PRO A 173 2.65 21.29 3.71
C PRO A 173 2.69 19.83 4.11
N GLY A 174 1.66 19.05 3.78
CA GLY A 174 1.61 17.61 4.00
C GLY A 174 2.49 16.79 3.05
N LYS A 175 3.03 17.39 1.98
CA LYS A 175 3.90 16.71 1.02
C LYS A 175 5.36 17.04 1.28
N LEU A 176 6.05 16.13 1.96
CA LEU A 176 7.48 16.24 2.23
C LEU A 176 8.28 15.36 1.26
N LYS A 177 9.56 15.69 1.18
CA LYS A 177 10.58 14.87 0.52
C LYS A 177 11.60 14.45 1.56
N VAL A 178 11.92 13.17 1.66
CA VAL A 178 12.89 12.61 2.62
C VAL A 178 14.03 11.92 1.88
N SER A 179 15.26 12.10 2.35
CA SER A 179 16.44 11.44 1.81
C SER A 179 17.30 10.85 2.95
N PHE A 180 17.69 9.58 2.78
CA PHE A 180 18.64 8.87 3.65
C PHE A 180 19.98 8.58 2.97
N PHE A 181 20.09 8.86 1.67
CA PHE A 181 21.33 8.64 0.93
C PHE A 181 21.54 9.75 -0.09
N LEU A 182 22.61 10.50 0.08
CA LEU A 182 22.96 11.66 -0.75
C LEU A 182 21.73 12.60 -0.92
N ASN A 183 21.37 12.91 -2.16
CA ASN A 183 20.20 13.75 -2.49
C ASN A 183 19.11 12.96 -3.23
N PHE A 184 19.03 11.63 -3.03
CA PHE A 184 17.94 10.82 -3.57
C PHE A 184 16.74 10.94 -2.66
N TYR A 185 15.79 11.77 -3.08
CA TYR A 185 14.58 12.05 -2.33
C TYR A 185 13.45 11.10 -2.68
N SER A 186 12.79 10.60 -1.65
CA SER A 186 11.52 9.86 -1.73
C SER A 186 10.39 10.72 -1.20
N ASP A 187 9.18 10.47 -1.68
CA ASP A 187 7.98 11.13 -1.19
C ASP A 187 7.60 10.64 0.20
N TYR A 188 7.19 11.58 1.06
CA TYR A 188 6.68 11.33 2.38
C TYR A 188 5.44 12.21 2.58
N TYR A 189 4.26 11.59 2.48
CA TYR A 189 2.98 12.27 2.46
C TYR A 189 2.23 12.05 3.77
N VAL A 190 1.98 13.13 4.50
CA VAL A 190 1.13 13.10 5.69
C VAL A 190 -0.32 13.12 5.22
N MET A 191 -0.95 11.94 5.14
CA MET A 191 -2.29 11.77 4.59
C MET A 191 -3.39 12.00 5.64
N GLU A 192 -3.17 11.49 6.86
CA GLU A 192 -4.02 11.79 8.03
C GLU A 192 -3.15 12.22 9.21
N LEU A 193 -3.65 13.14 10.00
CA LEU A 193 -2.98 13.64 11.19
C LEU A 193 -4.03 14.02 12.24
N ASP A 194 -3.78 13.69 13.50
CA ASP A 194 -4.52 14.27 14.62
C ASP A 194 -4.22 15.78 14.71
N GLN A 195 -5.10 16.59 14.17
CA GLN A 195 -4.91 18.05 14.09
C GLN A 195 -4.97 18.75 15.45
N GLU A 196 -5.62 18.11 16.44
CA GLU A 196 -5.74 18.70 17.78
C GLU A 196 -4.51 18.45 18.63
N ASN A 197 -4.05 17.21 18.73
CA ASN A 197 -3.01 16.82 19.68
C ASN A 197 -1.72 16.30 19.02
N TYR A 198 -1.74 16.00 17.71
CA TYR A 198 -0.62 15.43 16.97
C TYR A 198 -0.18 14.06 17.52
N ASN A 199 -1.15 13.25 18.02
CA ASN A 199 -0.85 11.96 18.64
C ASN A 199 -0.65 10.81 17.67
N TYR A 200 -1.25 10.88 16.47
CA TYR A 200 -1.16 9.84 15.46
C TYR A 200 -1.18 10.40 14.04
N ALA A 201 -0.61 9.65 13.11
CA ALA A 201 -0.58 10.01 11.69
C ALA A 201 -0.64 8.76 10.80
N LEU A 202 -1.23 8.92 9.60
CA LEU A 202 -1.16 7.99 8.49
C LEU A 202 -0.24 8.59 7.43
N ILE A 203 0.80 7.87 7.07
CA ILE A 203 1.82 8.32 6.15
C ILE A 203 1.84 7.43 4.92
N GLY A 204 1.93 8.03 3.75
CA GLY A 204 2.11 7.35 2.47
C GLY A 204 3.17 8.02 1.60
N SER A 205 3.05 7.80 0.31
CA SER A 205 3.91 8.41 -0.70
C SER A 205 3.10 8.75 -1.95
N SER A 206 3.75 9.14 -3.03
CA SER A 206 3.12 9.31 -4.36
C SER A 206 2.74 7.98 -5.04
N THR A 207 2.94 6.86 -4.35
CA THR A 207 2.58 5.52 -4.83
C THR A 207 1.97 4.69 -3.72
N ASP A 208 1.23 3.65 -4.07
CA ASP A 208 0.62 2.67 -3.15
C ASP A 208 1.60 1.66 -2.53
N LYS A 209 2.92 1.85 -2.76
CA LYS A 209 3.95 0.91 -2.30
C LYS A 209 4.33 1.10 -0.84
N TYR A 210 4.04 2.25 -0.27
CA TYR A 210 4.46 2.64 1.08
C TYR A 210 3.27 3.13 1.88
N LEU A 211 3.16 2.63 3.09
CA LEU A 211 2.15 3.04 4.07
C LEU A 211 2.71 2.82 5.47
N TRP A 212 2.56 3.82 6.36
CA TRP A 212 2.92 3.74 7.77
C TRP A 212 1.81 4.31 8.64
N ILE A 213 1.63 3.72 9.80
CA ILE A 213 0.84 4.27 10.91
C ILE A 213 1.82 4.65 12.00
N LEU A 214 1.84 5.92 12.37
CA LEU A 214 2.71 6.48 13.40
C LEU A 214 1.89 6.92 14.61
N SER A 215 2.51 6.82 15.81
CA SER A 215 1.93 7.26 17.08
C SER A 215 2.96 7.95 17.95
N ARG A 216 2.52 8.86 18.83
CA ARG A 216 3.34 9.46 19.89
C ARG A 216 3.59 8.52 21.07
N THR A 217 2.80 7.47 21.16
CA THR A 217 2.92 6.45 22.20
C THR A 217 3.22 5.08 21.59
N PRO A 218 3.92 4.18 22.30
CA PRO A 218 4.24 2.85 21.79
C PRO A 218 2.99 2.00 21.55
N GLN A 219 1.88 2.33 22.20
CA GLN A 219 0.60 1.65 22.03
C GLN A 219 -0.42 2.66 21.50
N LEU A 220 -1.12 2.28 20.45
CA LEU A 220 -2.20 3.06 19.85
C LEU A 220 -3.55 2.45 20.24
N PRO A 221 -4.52 3.22 20.75
CA PRO A 221 -5.87 2.74 21.06
C PRO A 221 -6.54 2.06 19.87
N GLU A 222 -7.31 1.00 20.12
CA GLU A 222 -7.91 0.17 19.08
C GLU A 222 -8.91 0.93 18.19
N ASP A 223 -9.65 1.87 18.75
CA ASP A 223 -10.55 2.77 18.01
C ASP A 223 -9.78 3.66 17.02
N ILE A 224 -8.62 4.17 17.42
CA ILE A 224 -7.73 4.96 16.55
C ILE A 224 -7.08 4.08 15.48
N LYS A 225 -6.63 2.87 15.83
CA LYS A 225 -6.13 1.90 14.84
C LYS A 225 -7.18 1.64 13.78
N LYS A 226 -8.41 1.32 14.19
CA LYS A 226 -9.53 1.08 13.28
C LYS A 226 -9.83 2.30 12.40
N LYS A 227 -9.81 3.51 12.98
CA LYS A 227 -9.97 4.77 12.25
C LYS A 227 -8.95 4.93 11.14
N LEU A 228 -7.65 4.70 11.43
CA LEU A 228 -6.56 4.87 10.46
C LEU A 228 -6.56 3.77 9.40
N VAL A 229 -6.87 2.53 9.77
CA VAL A 229 -7.06 1.42 8.81
C VAL A 229 -8.21 1.75 7.85
N THR A 230 -9.37 2.17 8.38
CA THR A 230 -10.51 2.57 7.53
C THR A 230 -10.18 3.77 6.63
N ALA A 231 -9.39 4.74 7.11
CA ALA A 231 -8.93 5.85 6.30
C ALA A 231 -8.02 5.38 5.15
N ALA A 232 -7.10 4.44 5.41
CA ALA A 232 -6.25 3.83 4.40
C ALA A 232 -7.07 3.05 3.36
N GLU A 233 -8.06 2.26 3.80
CA GLU A 233 -8.97 1.51 2.91
C GLU A 233 -9.76 2.42 1.99
N ARG A 234 -10.32 3.52 2.51
CA ARG A 234 -11.04 4.53 1.72
C ARG A 234 -10.17 5.17 0.64
N ARG A 235 -8.88 5.30 0.91
CA ARG A 235 -7.88 5.81 -0.01
C ARG A 235 -7.41 4.78 -1.05
N GLY A 236 -7.88 3.54 -0.99
CA GLY A 236 -7.54 2.46 -1.93
C GLY A 236 -6.32 1.62 -1.53
N TYR A 237 -5.78 1.80 -0.31
CA TYR A 237 -4.68 0.96 0.18
C TYR A 237 -5.18 -0.43 0.59
N ASP A 238 -4.40 -1.48 0.26
CA ASP A 238 -4.66 -2.85 0.72
C ASP A 238 -4.17 -3.05 2.17
N THR A 239 -5.05 -2.84 3.13
CA THR A 239 -4.70 -2.91 4.56
C THR A 239 -4.31 -4.31 5.05
N ASN A 240 -4.57 -5.38 4.27
CA ASN A 240 -4.08 -6.72 4.57
C ASN A 240 -2.54 -6.84 4.46
N ARG A 241 -1.89 -5.89 3.78
CA ARG A 241 -0.43 -5.82 3.67
C ARG A 241 0.24 -5.15 4.87
N LEU A 242 -0.53 -4.54 5.79
CA LEU A 242 0.02 -3.91 6.99
C LEU A 242 0.64 -4.96 7.91
N GLN A 243 1.88 -4.74 8.27
CA GLN A 243 2.58 -5.46 9.32
C GLN A 243 2.55 -4.60 10.59
N TRP A 244 1.98 -5.14 11.65
CA TRP A 244 1.96 -4.49 12.96
C TRP A 244 3.32 -4.68 13.63
N ILE A 245 3.86 -3.59 14.15
CA ILE A 245 5.20 -3.55 14.75
C ILE A 245 5.06 -3.60 16.25
N GLU A 246 5.72 -4.57 16.85
CA GLU A 246 5.80 -4.69 18.31
C GLU A 246 6.66 -3.55 18.85
N GLN A 247 6.10 -2.82 19.83
CA GLN A 247 6.76 -1.77 20.60
C GLN A 247 6.77 -2.24 22.07
N LEU A 248 7.93 -2.33 22.69
CA LEU A 248 8.11 -2.74 24.10
C LEU A 248 8.11 -1.52 25.03
#